data_443dff6ced02bc51b62c186e4eb7b9e8
#
_entry.id   443dff6ced02bc51b62c186e4eb7b9e8
#
_cell.length_a   1.000
_cell.length_b   1.000
_cell.length_c   1.000
_cell.angle_alpha   90.00
_cell.angle_beta   90.00
_cell.angle_gamma   90.00
#
_symmetry.space_group_name_H-M   'P 1'
#
loop_
_entity.id
_entity.type
_entity.pdbx_description
1 polymer ?
#
loop_
_entity_poly.entity_id
_entity_poly.type
_entity_poly.pdbx_seq_one_letter_code
_entity_poly.pdbx_strand_id
1 'polypeptide(L)'
;MTKEGKILKALSGFYYVQCEEGLVTCRARGNFRNDNITPLVGDNVIIQMSDNNTGYVIEILERKNELLRPKIANIDYSIIIVSAKDPDFSSKLLNKIICLNEDSNVDIIIIFTKLDLLKSDEYENIQSIMNYYKEIGYKVFSNNDEDLAKLKNIVSKKYVSISGQSGAGKSTFI
;
A
#
# COMPACT_ATOMS: atom_id res chain seq x y z
N MET A 1 -17.67 26.94 0.41
CA MET A 1 -17.09 26.43 1.65
C MET A 1 -16.01 25.43 1.29
N THR A 2 -14.85 25.51 1.90
CA THR A 2 -13.74 24.56 1.67
C THR A 2 -13.64 23.58 2.83
N LYS A 3 -13.22 22.35 2.58
CA LYS A 3 -13.00 21.30 3.59
C LYS A 3 -11.70 20.56 3.29
N GLU A 4 -11.07 20.04 4.32
CA GLU A 4 -9.97 19.10 4.20
C GLU A 4 -10.48 17.67 4.21
N GLY A 5 -9.80 16.79 3.46
CA GLY A 5 -10.14 15.38 3.43
C GLY A 5 -9.05 14.53 2.79
N LYS A 6 -9.26 13.22 2.79
CA LYS A 6 -8.35 12.25 2.19
C LYS A 6 -9.02 11.52 1.02
N ILE A 7 -8.33 11.38 -0.09
CA ILE A 7 -8.81 10.60 -1.24
C ILE A 7 -8.74 9.11 -0.90
N LEU A 8 -9.89 8.44 -0.80
CA LEU A 8 -9.97 7.00 -0.55
C LEU A 8 -10.08 6.18 -1.83
N LYS A 9 -10.60 6.78 -2.91
CA LYS A 9 -10.82 6.10 -4.19
C LYS A 9 -10.74 7.09 -5.33
N ALA A 10 -10.16 6.65 -6.46
CA ALA A 10 -10.16 7.37 -7.72
C ALA A 10 -10.70 6.44 -8.81
N LEU A 11 -11.72 6.88 -9.55
CA LEU A 11 -12.36 6.10 -10.59
C LEU A 11 -12.93 7.01 -11.68
N SER A 12 -12.55 6.75 -12.92
CA SER A 12 -13.11 7.45 -14.10
C SER A 12 -13.12 8.98 -13.99
N GLY A 13 -12.05 9.57 -13.38
CA GLY A 13 -11.93 11.02 -13.22
C GLY A 13 -12.69 11.60 -12.02
N PHE A 14 -13.29 10.74 -11.21
CA PHE A 14 -13.88 11.10 -9.93
C PHE A 14 -12.97 10.67 -8.77
N TYR A 15 -12.95 11.49 -7.73
CA TYR A 15 -12.21 11.28 -6.49
C TYR A 15 -13.21 11.23 -5.33
N TYR A 16 -13.16 10.17 -4.56
CA TYR A 16 -13.99 9.99 -3.38
C TYR A 16 -13.17 10.40 -2.16
N VAL A 17 -13.54 11.55 -1.59
CA VAL A 17 -12.79 12.21 -0.53
C VAL A 17 -13.52 12.04 0.79
N GLN A 18 -12.88 11.43 1.77
CA GLN A 18 -13.38 11.33 3.14
C GLN A 18 -13.07 12.62 3.89
N CYS A 19 -14.10 13.33 4.29
CA CYS A 19 -14.06 14.48 5.19
C CYS A 19 -14.64 14.11 6.57
N GLU A 20 -14.60 15.02 7.53
CA GLU A 20 -15.19 14.78 8.86
C GLU A 20 -16.68 14.41 8.78
N GLU A 21 -17.46 15.10 7.93
CA GLU A 21 -18.90 14.91 7.83
C GLU A 21 -19.28 13.75 6.89
N GLY A 22 -18.32 13.08 6.26
CA GLY A 22 -18.58 11.94 5.40
C GLY A 22 -17.86 11.96 4.06
N LEU A 23 -18.27 11.09 3.16
CA LEU A 23 -17.68 10.90 1.85
C LEU A 23 -18.26 11.89 0.83
N VAL A 24 -17.37 12.63 0.15
CA VAL A 24 -17.72 13.61 -0.88
C VAL A 24 -17.19 13.14 -2.23
N THR A 25 -18.03 13.19 -3.27
CA THR A 25 -17.61 12.87 -4.66
C THR A 25 -17.09 14.13 -5.34
N CYS A 26 -15.82 14.14 -5.70
CA CYS A 26 -15.12 15.29 -6.26
C CYS A 26 -14.62 15.04 -7.68
N ARG A 27 -14.42 16.13 -8.42
CA ARG A 27 -13.61 16.18 -9.63
C ARG A 27 -12.36 17.03 -9.39
N ALA A 28 -11.28 16.76 -10.10
CA ALA A 28 -10.13 17.65 -10.07
C ALA A 28 -10.43 18.94 -10.82
N ARG A 29 -10.02 20.10 -10.29
CA ARG A 29 -10.10 21.38 -10.98
C ARG A 29 -9.12 21.39 -12.16
N GLY A 30 -9.44 22.12 -13.23
CA GLY A 30 -8.66 22.12 -14.46
C GLY A 30 -7.17 22.50 -14.32
N ASN A 31 -6.82 23.26 -13.28
CA ASN A 31 -5.44 23.71 -12.99
C ASN A 31 -4.46 22.54 -12.79
N PHE A 32 -4.89 21.41 -12.22
CA PHE A 32 -4.02 20.24 -12.04
C PHE A 32 -3.47 19.67 -13.34
N ARG A 33 -4.19 19.85 -14.45
CA ARG A 33 -3.71 19.44 -15.79
C ARG A 33 -2.57 20.32 -16.31
N ASN A 34 -2.56 21.60 -15.93
CA ASN A 34 -1.52 22.55 -16.34
C ASN A 34 -0.22 22.32 -15.56
N ASP A 35 -0.32 21.87 -14.31
CA ASP A 35 0.82 21.66 -13.41
C ASP A 35 1.38 20.23 -13.50
N ASN A 36 0.84 19.37 -14.38
CA ASN A 36 1.18 17.94 -14.50
C ASN A 36 1.04 17.15 -13.18
N ILE A 37 0.27 17.65 -12.22
CA ILE A 37 0.03 16.98 -10.95
C ILE A 37 -1.29 16.21 -11.04
N THR A 38 -1.25 14.93 -10.75
CA THR A 38 -2.45 14.08 -10.70
C THR A 38 -2.78 13.73 -9.26
N PRO A 39 -4.01 13.99 -8.78
CA PRO A 39 -4.42 13.52 -7.47
C PRO A 39 -4.40 11.99 -7.40
N LEU A 40 -3.89 11.45 -6.29
CA LEU A 40 -3.74 10.02 -6.05
C LEU A 40 -4.62 9.56 -4.89
N VAL A 41 -4.94 8.28 -4.87
CA VAL A 41 -5.50 7.66 -3.66
C VAL A 41 -4.47 7.84 -2.52
N GLY A 42 -4.96 8.23 -1.34
CA GLY A 42 -4.11 8.55 -0.19
C GLY A 42 -3.71 10.02 -0.06
N ASP A 43 -3.92 10.86 -1.09
CA ASP A 43 -3.66 12.30 -0.96
C ASP A 43 -4.55 12.95 0.10
N ASN A 44 -3.94 13.81 0.92
CA ASN A 44 -4.67 14.79 1.69
C ASN A 44 -4.93 16.00 0.81
N VAL A 45 -6.17 16.45 0.77
CA VAL A 45 -6.63 17.46 -0.19
C VAL A 45 -7.52 18.50 0.45
N ILE A 46 -7.54 19.69 -0.13
CA ILE A 46 -8.58 20.68 0.13
C ILE A 46 -9.60 20.58 -1.01
N ILE A 47 -10.86 20.46 -0.63
CA ILE A 47 -11.98 20.44 -1.56
C ILE A 47 -12.84 21.68 -1.42
N GLN A 48 -13.38 22.15 -2.54
CA GLN A 48 -14.43 23.14 -2.57
C GLN A 48 -15.77 22.42 -2.75
N MET A 49 -16.64 22.58 -1.75
CA MET A 49 -17.98 21.97 -1.81
C MET A 49 -18.85 22.64 -2.87
N SER A 50 -19.62 21.86 -3.55
CA SER A 50 -20.77 22.23 -4.39
C SER A 50 -22.06 21.72 -3.70
N ASP A 51 -23.19 21.81 -4.38
CA ASP A 51 -24.45 21.28 -3.88
C ASP A 51 -24.45 19.73 -3.92
N ASN A 52 -25.31 19.12 -3.09
CA ASN A 52 -25.61 17.68 -3.10
C ASN A 52 -24.40 16.75 -2.87
N ASN A 53 -23.57 17.04 -1.85
CA ASN A 53 -22.44 16.18 -1.46
C ASN A 53 -21.40 15.94 -2.56
N THR A 54 -21.26 16.92 -3.46
CA THR A 54 -20.27 16.94 -4.52
C THR A 54 -19.28 18.08 -4.31
N GLY A 55 -18.14 18.04 -4.98
CA GLY A 55 -17.13 19.09 -4.87
C GLY A 55 -16.03 19.00 -5.91
N TYR A 56 -15.07 19.88 -5.74
CA TYR A 56 -13.86 19.92 -6.56
C TYR A 56 -12.63 19.85 -5.67
N VAL A 57 -11.69 18.98 -6.00
CA VAL A 57 -10.34 19.04 -5.43
C VAL A 57 -9.69 20.30 -5.98
N ILE A 58 -9.31 21.20 -5.08
CA ILE A 58 -8.70 22.49 -5.43
C ILE A 58 -7.22 22.57 -5.07
N GLU A 59 -6.77 21.74 -4.11
CA GLU A 59 -5.38 21.68 -3.66
C GLU A 59 -5.04 20.26 -3.21
N ILE A 60 -3.81 19.84 -3.47
CA ILE A 60 -3.21 18.60 -2.93
C ILE A 60 -2.16 19.08 -1.92
N LEU A 61 -2.30 18.62 -0.67
CA LEU A 61 -1.34 18.93 0.39
C LEU A 61 -0.05 18.12 0.18
N GLU A 62 1.02 18.55 0.83
CA GLU A 62 2.33 17.92 0.74
C GLU A 62 2.25 16.41 1.03
N ARG A 63 2.83 15.61 0.14
CA ARG A 63 2.88 14.16 0.25
C ARG A 63 4.03 13.75 1.17
N LYS A 64 3.73 12.90 2.14
CA LYS A 64 4.75 12.19 2.93
C LYS A 64 5.60 11.27 2.05
N ASN A 65 4.95 10.57 1.13
CA ASN A 65 5.56 9.66 0.17
C ASN A 65 4.59 9.39 -0.99
N GLU A 66 5.14 8.83 -2.07
CA GLU A 66 4.37 8.43 -3.25
C GLU A 66 4.95 7.15 -3.84
N LEU A 67 4.13 6.11 -4.00
CA LEU A 67 4.49 4.91 -4.74
C LEU A 67 4.11 5.05 -6.21
N LEU A 68 4.99 4.56 -7.09
CA LEU A 68 4.74 4.50 -8.52
C LEU A 68 3.82 3.32 -8.92
N ARG A 69 3.88 2.21 -8.18
CA ARG A 69 3.09 0.99 -8.44
C ARG A 69 2.77 0.25 -7.13
N PRO A 70 1.51 0.26 -6.68
CA PRO A 70 0.40 1.04 -7.23
C PRO A 70 0.62 2.54 -7.07
N LYS A 71 0.02 3.37 -7.93
CA LYS A 71 0.04 4.83 -7.76
C LYS A 71 -0.82 5.22 -6.55
N ILE A 72 -0.16 5.47 -5.44
CA ILE A 72 -0.78 5.80 -4.16
C ILE A 72 0.15 6.70 -3.35
N ALA A 73 -0.41 7.59 -2.54
CA ALA A 73 0.35 8.52 -1.71
C ALA A 73 0.04 8.34 -0.22
N ASN A 74 0.92 8.89 0.62
CA ASN A 74 0.73 9.00 2.07
C ASN A 74 0.42 7.68 2.77
N ILE A 75 1.14 6.61 2.41
CA ILE A 75 1.04 5.32 3.08
C ILE A 75 2.06 5.20 4.22
N ASP A 76 1.71 4.38 5.21
CA ASP A 76 2.58 4.11 6.36
C ASP A 76 3.46 2.88 6.11
N TYR A 77 2.91 1.84 5.48
CA TYR A 77 3.63 0.61 5.17
C TYR A 77 3.31 0.08 3.78
N SER A 78 4.32 -0.50 3.13
CA SER A 78 4.14 -1.35 1.98
C SER A 78 4.29 -2.81 2.40
N ILE A 79 3.20 -3.57 2.33
CA ILE A 79 3.20 -5.01 2.59
C ILE A 79 3.51 -5.74 1.30
N ILE A 80 4.63 -6.45 1.26
CA ILE A 80 5.04 -7.27 0.13
C ILE A 80 4.74 -8.73 0.45
N ILE A 81 3.77 -9.31 -0.24
CA ILE A 81 3.41 -10.72 -0.09
C ILE A 81 4.19 -11.54 -1.11
N VAL A 82 4.97 -12.49 -0.61
CA VAL A 82 5.76 -13.43 -1.42
C VAL A 82 5.35 -14.86 -1.13
N SER A 83 5.24 -15.66 -2.17
CA SER A 83 5.01 -17.10 -2.04
C SER A 83 6.31 -17.82 -1.84
N ALA A 84 6.35 -18.79 -0.92
CA ALA A 84 7.47 -19.70 -0.78
C ALA A 84 7.44 -20.80 -1.86
N LYS A 85 6.21 -21.16 -2.33
CA LYS A 85 5.98 -22.18 -3.37
C LYS A 85 4.67 -21.88 -4.13
N ASP A 86 4.64 -22.22 -5.42
CA ASP A 86 3.49 -22.03 -6.31
C ASP A 86 2.89 -20.60 -6.30
N PRO A 87 3.58 -19.62 -6.83
CA PRO A 87 4.87 -19.67 -7.55
C PRO A 87 6.08 -19.75 -6.62
N ASP A 88 7.17 -20.34 -7.11
CA ASP A 88 8.43 -20.43 -6.36
C ASP A 88 8.96 -19.07 -5.93
N PHE A 89 9.60 -19.04 -4.78
CA PHE A 89 10.24 -17.84 -4.25
C PHE A 89 11.31 -17.29 -5.20
N SER A 90 11.30 -15.99 -5.39
CA SER A 90 12.30 -15.28 -6.19
C SER A 90 12.86 -14.10 -5.42
N SER A 91 14.10 -14.23 -4.93
CA SER A 91 14.82 -13.13 -4.27
C SER A 91 15.02 -11.94 -5.21
N LYS A 92 15.27 -12.19 -6.50
CA LYS A 92 15.38 -11.13 -7.50
C LYS A 92 14.12 -10.28 -7.62
N LEU A 93 12.96 -10.92 -7.61
CA LEU A 93 11.67 -10.21 -7.68
C LEU A 93 11.41 -9.43 -6.38
N LEU A 94 11.63 -10.06 -5.22
CA LEU A 94 11.46 -9.43 -3.91
C LEU A 94 12.37 -8.19 -3.80
N ASN A 95 13.66 -8.33 -4.08
CA ASN A 95 14.62 -7.23 -4.01
C ASN A 95 14.25 -6.08 -4.94
N LYS A 96 13.75 -6.37 -6.15
CA LYS A 96 13.26 -5.32 -7.06
C LYS A 96 12.09 -4.53 -6.47
N ILE A 97 11.14 -5.22 -5.82
CA ILE A 97 10.01 -4.55 -5.18
C ILE A 97 10.48 -3.74 -3.97
N ILE A 98 11.39 -4.29 -3.17
CA ILE A 98 12.01 -3.59 -2.03
C ILE A 98 12.65 -2.28 -2.50
N CYS A 99 13.56 -2.31 -3.47
CA CYS A 99 14.23 -1.10 -3.96
C CYS A 99 13.26 -0.02 -4.43
N LEU A 100 12.18 -0.41 -5.13
CA LEU A 100 11.16 0.55 -5.58
C LEU A 100 10.39 1.21 -4.42
N ASN A 101 10.22 0.50 -3.30
CA ASN A 101 9.53 1.04 -2.13
C ASN A 101 10.48 1.90 -1.27
N GLU A 102 11.74 1.50 -1.14
CA GLU A 102 12.76 2.29 -0.43
C GLU A 102 13.02 3.64 -1.10
N ASP A 103 13.09 3.67 -2.44
CA ASP A 103 13.20 4.90 -3.22
C ASP A 103 12.04 5.88 -2.95
N SER A 104 10.90 5.35 -2.54
CA SER A 104 9.70 6.12 -2.15
C SER A 104 9.63 6.46 -0.65
N ASN A 105 10.63 6.16 0.15
CA ASN A 105 10.65 6.36 1.61
C ASN A 105 9.44 5.73 2.33
N VAL A 106 9.13 4.48 2.00
CA VAL A 106 8.02 3.74 2.61
C VAL A 106 8.55 2.56 3.40
N ASP A 107 8.13 2.44 4.65
CA ASP A 107 8.45 1.28 5.50
C ASP A 107 7.89 0.00 4.91
N ILE A 108 8.72 -1.06 4.89
CA ILE A 108 8.41 -2.32 4.24
C ILE A 108 8.11 -3.41 5.27
N ILE A 109 7.07 -4.18 5.01
CA ILE A 109 6.74 -5.43 5.70
C ILE A 109 6.71 -6.55 4.66
N ILE A 110 7.44 -7.64 4.91
CA ILE A 110 7.49 -8.80 4.02
C ILE A 110 6.70 -9.94 4.66
N ILE A 111 5.80 -10.56 3.91
CA ILE A 111 5.01 -11.70 4.38
C ILE A 111 5.24 -12.89 3.47
N PHE A 112 5.75 -13.97 4.05
CA PHE A 112 5.90 -15.25 3.37
C PHE A 112 4.64 -16.08 3.52
N THR A 113 4.11 -16.56 2.41
CA THR A 113 2.92 -17.40 2.35
C THR A 113 3.23 -18.80 1.82
N LYS A 114 2.30 -19.74 2.00
CA LYS A 114 2.38 -21.10 1.47
C LYS A 114 3.59 -21.90 1.97
N LEU A 115 4.02 -21.63 3.21
CA LEU A 115 5.09 -22.37 3.87
C LEU A 115 4.67 -23.83 4.13
N ASP A 116 3.37 -24.09 4.21
CA ASP A 116 2.75 -25.43 4.35
C ASP A 116 2.96 -26.34 3.13
N LEU A 117 3.29 -25.78 1.97
CA LEU A 117 3.57 -26.55 0.76
C LEU A 117 5.02 -27.02 0.64
N LEU A 118 5.89 -26.58 1.56
CA LEU A 118 7.32 -26.86 1.51
C LEU A 118 7.64 -28.22 2.14
N LYS A 119 8.64 -28.90 1.57
CA LYS A 119 9.31 -30.04 2.22
C LYS A 119 10.31 -29.52 3.27
N SER A 120 10.82 -30.42 4.11
CA SER A 120 11.68 -30.04 5.23
C SER A 120 12.93 -29.25 4.81
N ASP A 121 13.62 -29.70 3.76
CA ASP A 121 14.81 -29.02 3.23
C ASP A 121 14.51 -27.66 2.57
N GLU A 122 13.39 -27.59 1.85
CA GLU A 122 12.89 -26.35 1.27
C GLU A 122 12.50 -25.34 2.37
N TYR A 123 11.89 -25.83 3.44
CA TYR A 123 11.48 -25.01 4.59
C TYR A 123 12.67 -24.38 5.31
N GLU A 124 13.73 -25.16 5.59
CA GLU A 124 14.96 -24.66 6.20
C GLU A 124 15.62 -23.57 5.35
N ASN A 125 15.62 -23.74 4.04
CA ASN A 125 16.16 -22.73 3.11
C ASN A 125 15.32 -21.43 3.16
N ILE A 126 14.00 -21.51 3.10
CA ILE A 126 13.13 -20.34 3.19
C ILE A 126 13.24 -19.67 4.56
N GLN A 127 13.37 -20.40 5.65
CA GLN A 127 13.61 -19.84 6.99
C GLN A 127 14.94 -19.07 7.06
N SER A 128 15.99 -19.56 6.45
CA SER A 128 17.27 -18.84 6.34
C SER A 128 17.12 -17.53 5.57
N ILE A 129 16.35 -17.54 4.49
CA ILE A 129 16.05 -16.34 3.71
C ILE A 129 15.22 -15.33 4.53
N MET A 130 14.19 -15.80 5.25
CA MET A 130 13.40 -14.93 6.13
C MET A 130 14.26 -14.28 7.22
N ASN A 131 15.17 -15.05 7.82
CA ASN A 131 16.09 -14.55 8.83
C ASN A 131 17.05 -13.51 8.25
N TYR A 132 17.60 -13.74 7.05
CA TYR A 132 18.44 -12.77 6.37
C TYR A 132 17.73 -11.41 6.21
N TYR A 133 16.48 -11.39 5.74
CA TYR A 133 15.73 -10.12 5.60
C TYR A 133 15.44 -9.47 6.96
N LYS A 134 15.22 -10.25 8.03
CA LYS A 134 15.11 -9.71 9.41
C LYS A 134 16.40 -9.07 9.89
N GLU A 135 17.54 -9.72 9.67
CA GLU A 135 18.86 -9.25 10.09
C GLU A 135 19.25 -7.94 9.42
N ILE A 136 18.89 -7.74 8.14
CA ILE A 136 19.12 -6.49 7.43
C ILE A 136 18.07 -5.41 7.71
N GLY A 137 17.12 -5.65 8.64
CA GLY A 137 16.25 -4.64 9.23
C GLY A 137 14.78 -4.64 8.77
N TYR A 138 14.35 -5.54 7.90
CA TYR A 138 12.94 -5.62 7.50
C TYR A 138 12.06 -6.33 8.54
N LYS A 139 10.80 -5.93 8.60
CA LYS A 139 9.77 -6.66 9.34
C LYS A 139 9.31 -7.85 8.49
N VAL A 140 9.62 -9.08 8.92
CA VAL A 140 9.31 -10.30 8.17
C VAL A 140 8.41 -11.20 8.99
N PHE A 141 7.31 -11.61 8.38
CA PHE A 141 6.28 -12.47 8.98
C PHE A 141 5.97 -13.65 8.07
N SER A 142 5.36 -14.67 8.65
CA SER A 142 4.66 -15.72 7.92
C SER A 142 3.15 -15.48 7.97
N ASN A 143 2.39 -16.26 7.22
CA ASN A 143 0.93 -16.20 7.24
C ASN A 143 0.28 -17.08 8.33
N ASN A 144 1.00 -17.42 9.40
CA ASN A 144 0.44 -18.10 10.57
C ASN A 144 -0.35 -17.13 11.48
N ASP A 145 -1.21 -17.65 12.32
CA ASP A 145 -2.10 -16.86 13.17
C ASP A 145 -1.35 -15.93 14.14
N GLU A 146 -0.22 -16.39 14.69
CA GLU A 146 0.59 -15.59 15.62
C GLU A 146 1.21 -14.36 14.93
N ASP A 147 1.83 -14.57 13.77
CA ASP A 147 2.44 -13.49 12.99
C ASP A 147 1.39 -12.52 12.46
N LEU A 148 0.23 -13.02 12.03
CA LEU A 148 -0.89 -12.19 11.59
C LEU A 148 -1.46 -11.34 12.73
N ALA A 149 -1.53 -11.87 13.96
CA ALA A 149 -1.95 -11.08 15.12
C ALA A 149 -0.96 -9.95 15.44
N LYS A 150 0.36 -10.21 15.35
CA LYS A 150 1.40 -9.18 15.51
C LYS A 150 1.28 -8.11 14.41
N LEU A 151 1.13 -8.54 13.17
CA LEU A 151 0.98 -7.64 12.04
C LEU A 151 -0.24 -6.73 12.20
N LYS A 152 -1.39 -7.29 12.57
CA LYS A 152 -2.62 -6.54 12.81
C LYS A 152 -2.43 -5.38 13.80
N ASN A 153 -1.65 -5.61 14.86
CA ASN A 153 -1.33 -4.55 15.82
C ASN A 153 -0.46 -3.45 15.20
N ILE A 154 0.52 -3.82 14.36
CA ILE A 154 1.43 -2.87 13.69
C ILE A 154 0.67 -1.98 12.71
N VAL A 155 -0.25 -2.56 11.91
CA VAL A 155 -0.96 -1.85 10.85
C VAL A 155 -2.29 -1.24 11.29
N SER A 156 -2.67 -1.40 12.55
CA SER A 156 -3.92 -0.83 13.09
C SER A 156 -3.94 0.68 12.91
N LYS A 157 -5.00 1.21 12.31
CA LYS A 157 -5.18 2.64 11.98
C LYS A 157 -4.09 3.21 11.06
N LYS A 158 -3.45 2.37 10.26
CA LYS A 158 -2.42 2.75 9.28
C LYS A 158 -2.94 2.59 7.86
N TYR A 159 -2.44 3.43 6.96
CA TYR A 159 -2.65 3.27 5.53
C TYR A 159 -1.56 2.36 4.97
N VAL A 160 -1.97 1.27 4.37
CA VAL A 160 -1.03 0.27 3.84
C VAL A 160 -1.29 0.00 2.37
N SER A 161 -0.24 -0.23 1.60
CA SER A 161 -0.33 -0.83 0.28
C SER A 161 -0.01 -2.31 0.36
N ILE A 162 -0.66 -3.11 -0.47
CA ILE A 162 -0.36 -4.55 -0.59
C ILE A 162 0.11 -4.82 -2.02
N SER A 163 1.30 -5.38 -2.12
CA SER A 163 1.93 -5.75 -3.39
C SER A 163 2.44 -7.20 -3.34
N GLY A 164 2.90 -7.71 -4.46
CA GLY A 164 3.46 -9.05 -4.55
C GLY A 164 3.07 -9.76 -5.84
N GLN A 165 3.70 -10.90 -6.09
CA GLN A 165 3.51 -11.71 -7.28
C GLN A 165 2.06 -12.19 -7.43
N SER A 166 1.61 -12.40 -8.69
CA SER A 166 0.33 -13.08 -8.94
C SER A 166 0.37 -14.49 -8.35
N GLY A 167 -0.70 -14.93 -7.71
CA GLY A 167 -0.75 -16.23 -7.05
C GLY A 167 -0.06 -16.30 -5.68
N ALA A 168 0.56 -15.24 -5.18
CA ALA A 168 1.20 -15.22 -3.85
C ALA A 168 0.22 -15.17 -2.67
N GLY A 169 -1.10 -15.22 -2.88
CA GLY A 169 -2.09 -15.25 -1.81
C GLY A 169 -2.58 -13.88 -1.34
N LYS A 170 -2.36 -12.79 -2.10
CA LYS A 170 -2.82 -11.44 -1.73
C LYS A 170 -4.31 -11.35 -1.42
N SER A 171 -5.15 -11.96 -2.27
CA SER A 171 -6.62 -11.92 -2.09
C SER A 171 -7.12 -12.74 -0.90
N THR A 172 -6.35 -13.71 -0.45
CA THR A 172 -6.66 -14.50 0.74
C THR A 172 -6.24 -13.78 2.02
N PHE A 173 -5.26 -12.87 1.89
CA PHE A 173 -4.71 -12.10 2.99
C PHE A 173 -5.59 -10.88 3.36
N ILE A 174 -6.35 -10.30 2.42
CA ILE A 174 -7.25 -9.15 2.60
C ILE A 174 -8.58 -9.60 3.18
#